data_5dfa5594ff145504452d9ba0e5920b34
#
_entry.id   5dfa5594ff145504452d9ba0e5920b34
#
_cell.length_a   1.000
_cell.length_b   1.000
_cell.length_c   1.000
_cell.angle_alpha   90.00
_cell.angle_beta   90.00
_cell.angle_gamma   90.00
#
_symmetry.space_group_name_H-M   'P 1'
#
loop_
_entity.id
_entity.type
_entity.pdbx_description
1 polymer ?
#
loop_
_entity_poly.entity_id
_entity_poly.type
_entity_poly.pdbx_seq_one_letter_code
_entity_poly.pdbx_strand_id
1 'polypeptide(L)'
;MCRFLDDHGELQERFPAIKHITNCTSAGIKEALVHVLEYHGLPINRLRGQGYDGASNTRGEFNGLQKLIRDESPYAFFVHCFAHQLQLVVVTVAQCCPVIADFFNYLPLIVTQVGSSCKRKDALLAKHKDNLIEMMENCKISSRTGLHQETNQARPGATRWGSHLRTLLHMYTMWNAVVDVLAIVVDDAREHTSQ
;
A
#
# COMPACT_ATOMS: atom_id res chain seq x y z
N MET A 1 -4.08 -12.67 10.71
CA MET A 1 -3.20 -13.86 10.87
C MET A 1 -3.26 -14.30 12.31
N CYS A 2 -3.58 -15.59 12.55
CA CYS A 2 -3.53 -16.18 13.89
C CYS A 2 -2.37 -17.17 13.96
N ARG A 3 -1.62 -17.10 15.05
CA ARG A 3 -0.57 -18.06 15.40
C ARG A 3 -1.00 -18.85 16.62
N PHE A 4 -0.85 -20.15 16.59
CA PHE A 4 -1.17 -21.03 17.72
C PHE A 4 -0.27 -22.28 17.69
N LEU A 5 -0.17 -22.94 18.84
CA LEU A 5 0.46 -24.26 18.92
C LEU A 5 -0.62 -25.32 18.69
N ASP A 6 -0.32 -26.28 17.83
CA ASP A 6 -1.16 -27.45 17.65
C ASP A 6 -0.99 -28.48 18.76
N ASP A 7 -1.70 -29.62 18.67
CA ASP A 7 -1.64 -30.67 19.67
C ASP A 7 -0.27 -31.36 19.77
N HIS A 8 0.59 -31.16 18.77
CA HIS A 8 1.99 -31.65 18.76
C HIS A 8 2.98 -30.62 19.29
N GLY A 9 2.51 -29.42 19.66
CA GLY A 9 3.36 -28.29 20.09
C GLY A 9 4.06 -27.56 18.96
N GLU A 10 3.66 -27.79 17.71
CA GLU A 10 4.21 -27.10 16.56
C GLU A 10 3.50 -25.76 16.31
N LEU A 11 4.29 -24.75 15.94
CA LEU A 11 3.76 -23.42 15.65
C LEU A 11 3.03 -23.41 14.30
N GLN A 12 1.74 -23.15 14.34
CA GLN A 12 0.88 -23.01 13.18
C GLN A 12 0.53 -21.55 12.92
N GLU A 13 0.46 -21.17 11.64
CA GLU A 13 -0.07 -19.89 11.19
C GLU A 13 -1.30 -20.13 10.29
N ARG A 14 -2.40 -19.45 10.60
CA ARG A 14 -3.63 -19.53 9.80
C ARG A 14 -4.19 -18.14 9.53
N PHE A 15 -4.76 -18.00 8.35
CA PHE A 15 -5.51 -16.82 7.96
C PHE A 15 -7.00 -17.07 8.27
N PRO A 16 -7.57 -16.45 9.34
CA PRO A 16 -8.93 -16.78 9.76
C PRO A 16 -10.00 -16.17 8.84
N ALA A 17 -9.89 -14.87 8.53
CA ALA A 17 -10.89 -14.17 7.73
C ALA A 17 -10.41 -12.79 7.27
N ILE A 18 -11.16 -12.22 6.30
CA ILE A 18 -11.22 -10.77 6.04
C ILE A 18 -12.58 -10.29 6.51
N LYS A 19 -12.60 -9.32 7.41
CA LYS A 19 -13.81 -8.69 7.92
C LYS A 19 -13.87 -7.25 7.46
N HIS A 20 -14.94 -6.88 6.75
CA HIS A 20 -15.24 -5.48 6.48
C HIS A 20 -15.73 -4.81 7.76
N ILE A 21 -15.12 -3.66 8.11
CA ILE A 21 -15.50 -2.84 9.26
C ILE A 21 -15.82 -1.42 8.79
N THR A 22 -16.92 -0.88 9.25
CA THR A 22 -17.35 0.51 8.99
C THR A 22 -16.94 1.45 10.10
N ASN A 23 -16.79 0.93 11.32
CA ASN A 23 -16.35 1.67 12.50
C ASN A 23 -14.87 1.38 12.79
N CYS A 24 -13.98 2.30 12.40
CA CYS A 24 -12.53 2.19 12.59
C CYS A 24 -12.05 2.69 13.97
N THR A 25 -12.94 2.92 14.94
CA THR A 25 -12.53 3.18 16.32
C THR A 25 -11.93 1.92 16.96
N SER A 26 -11.14 2.09 18.02
CA SER A 26 -10.56 0.97 18.78
C SER A 26 -11.63 -0.04 19.23
N ALA A 27 -12.78 0.47 19.69
CA ALA A 27 -13.92 -0.36 20.11
C ALA A 27 -14.55 -1.13 18.94
N GLY A 28 -14.77 -0.48 17.80
CA GLY A 28 -15.33 -1.13 16.62
C GLY A 28 -14.40 -2.19 16.03
N ILE A 29 -13.08 -1.95 16.03
CA ILE A 29 -12.09 -2.93 15.62
C ILE A 29 -12.07 -4.11 16.58
N LYS A 30 -12.15 -3.86 17.91
CA LYS A 30 -12.23 -4.91 18.92
C LYS A 30 -13.45 -5.80 18.72
N GLU A 31 -14.63 -5.20 18.54
CA GLU A 31 -15.89 -5.92 18.29
C GLU A 31 -15.76 -6.84 17.07
N ALA A 32 -15.25 -6.31 15.97
CA ALA A 32 -15.04 -7.09 14.76
C ALA A 32 -14.03 -8.24 14.97
N LEU A 33 -12.97 -8.02 15.74
CA LEU A 33 -11.97 -9.03 16.07
C LEU A 33 -12.58 -10.13 16.94
N VAL A 34 -13.29 -9.77 18.01
CA VAL A 34 -13.96 -10.72 18.92
C VAL A 34 -14.94 -11.60 18.14
N HIS A 35 -15.77 -10.99 17.29
CA HIS A 35 -16.70 -11.74 16.44
C HIS A 35 -15.99 -12.78 15.54
N VAL A 36 -14.83 -12.41 14.94
CA VAL A 36 -14.06 -13.36 14.12
C VAL A 36 -13.48 -14.49 14.97
N LEU A 37 -12.94 -14.16 16.15
CA LEU A 37 -12.38 -15.16 17.07
C LEU A 37 -13.45 -16.13 17.57
N GLU A 38 -14.61 -15.63 17.98
CA GLU A 38 -15.74 -16.45 18.44
C GLU A 38 -16.27 -17.38 17.33
N TYR A 39 -16.38 -16.88 16.10
CA TYR A 39 -16.78 -17.69 14.95
C TYR A 39 -15.86 -18.90 14.74
N HIS A 40 -14.58 -18.77 15.07
CA HIS A 40 -13.62 -19.86 15.00
C HIS A 40 -13.44 -20.62 16.32
N GLY A 41 -14.27 -20.37 17.34
CA GLY A 41 -14.17 -21.03 18.64
C GLY A 41 -12.92 -20.64 19.46
N LEU A 42 -12.35 -19.44 19.18
CA LEU A 42 -11.15 -18.94 19.83
C LEU A 42 -11.52 -17.87 20.87
N PRO A 43 -11.64 -18.19 22.15
CA PRO A 43 -12.01 -17.22 23.16
C PRO A 43 -10.89 -16.23 23.44
N ILE A 44 -11.24 -14.94 23.57
CA ILE A 44 -10.28 -13.83 23.72
C ILE A 44 -9.38 -13.99 24.95
N ASN A 45 -9.84 -14.61 26.02
CA ASN A 45 -9.08 -14.85 27.26
C ASN A 45 -7.91 -15.85 27.08
N ARG A 46 -7.88 -16.60 25.98
CA ARG A 46 -6.77 -17.49 25.62
C ARG A 46 -5.71 -16.79 24.78
N LEU A 47 -5.94 -15.53 24.39
CA LEU A 47 -4.95 -14.76 23.62
C LEU A 47 -3.68 -14.52 24.46
N ARG A 48 -2.51 -14.77 23.89
CA ARG A 48 -1.21 -14.56 24.54
C ARG A 48 -0.39 -13.45 23.92
N GLY A 49 -0.76 -13.02 22.71
CA GLY A 49 -0.08 -11.94 22.00
C GLY A 49 -0.99 -11.27 21.00
N GLN A 50 -0.70 -10.03 20.73
CA GLN A 50 -1.36 -9.23 19.71
C GLN A 50 -0.34 -8.35 19.00
N GLY A 51 -0.42 -8.25 17.67
CA GLY A 51 0.52 -7.49 16.87
C GLY A 51 -0.21 -6.63 15.85
N TYR A 52 0.07 -5.33 15.85
CA TYR A 52 -0.53 -4.36 14.92
C TYR A 52 0.52 -3.41 14.38
N ASP A 53 0.16 -2.66 13.34
CA ASP A 53 0.90 -1.48 12.93
C ASP A 53 0.79 -0.36 13.99
N GLY A 54 1.57 0.68 13.84
CA GLY A 54 1.64 1.76 14.84
C GLY A 54 0.49 2.77 14.77
N ALA A 55 -0.66 2.44 14.17
CA ALA A 55 -1.80 3.32 14.10
C ALA A 55 -2.32 3.72 15.49
N SER A 56 -2.76 4.96 15.66
CA SER A 56 -3.15 5.51 16.97
C SER A 56 -4.30 4.75 17.63
N ASN A 57 -5.26 4.27 16.83
CA ASN A 57 -6.40 3.48 17.30
C ASN A 57 -6.01 2.05 17.74
N THR A 58 -4.86 1.54 17.33
CA THR A 58 -4.36 0.22 17.74
C THR A 58 -3.35 0.31 18.88
N ARG A 59 -2.44 1.30 18.85
CA ARG A 59 -1.30 1.44 19.77
C ARG A 59 -1.62 2.21 21.07
N GLY A 60 -2.68 3.04 21.11
CA GLY A 60 -2.95 3.93 22.24
C GLY A 60 -2.96 3.20 23.59
N GLU A 61 -2.20 3.74 24.57
CA GLU A 61 -2.01 3.13 25.89
C GLU A 61 -3.27 3.16 26.76
N PHE A 62 -4.14 4.14 26.54
CA PHE A 62 -5.35 4.30 27.34
C PHE A 62 -6.59 3.73 26.68
N ASN A 63 -6.80 4.02 25.40
CA ASN A 63 -8.03 3.66 24.65
C ASN A 63 -7.74 2.96 23.33
N GLY A 64 -6.49 2.54 23.08
CA GLY A 64 -6.14 1.79 21.90
C GLY A 64 -6.63 0.34 21.97
N LEU A 65 -6.75 -0.30 20.80
CA LEU A 65 -7.16 -1.70 20.68
C LEU A 65 -6.34 -2.61 21.60
N GLN A 66 -5.01 -2.39 21.67
CA GLN A 66 -4.13 -3.17 22.53
C GLN A 66 -4.55 -3.15 24.01
N LYS A 67 -4.97 -1.98 24.49
CA LYS A 67 -5.42 -1.82 25.87
C LYS A 67 -6.76 -2.50 26.10
N LEU A 68 -7.72 -2.29 25.21
CA LEU A 68 -9.04 -2.90 25.28
C LEU A 68 -9.00 -4.43 25.27
N ILE A 69 -8.04 -5.01 24.56
CA ILE A 69 -7.83 -6.47 24.57
C ILE A 69 -7.14 -6.91 25.85
N ARG A 70 -6.12 -6.18 26.33
CA ARG A 70 -5.41 -6.53 27.57
C ARG A 70 -6.28 -6.44 28.81
N ASP A 71 -7.31 -5.62 28.80
CA ASP A 71 -8.27 -5.53 29.91
C ASP A 71 -9.08 -6.83 30.06
N GLU A 72 -9.34 -7.54 28.97
CA GLU A 72 -10.02 -8.84 28.97
C GLU A 72 -9.04 -10.04 29.02
N SER A 73 -7.86 -9.88 28.42
CA SER A 73 -6.80 -10.89 28.42
C SER A 73 -5.46 -10.27 28.84
N PRO A 74 -5.14 -10.22 30.14
CA PRO A 74 -3.93 -9.56 30.64
C PRO A 74 -2.61 -10.10 30.06
N TYR A 75 -2.63 -11.33 29.59
CA TYR A 75 -1.48 -12.00 28.99
C TYR A 75 -1.33 -11.77 27.47
N ALA A 76 -2.26 -11.04 26.84
CA ALA A 76 -2.18 -10.67 25.44
C ALA A 76 -1.21 -9.51 25.22
N PHE A 77 0.10 -9.79 25.32
CA PHE A 77 1.14 -8.80 25.16
C PHE A 77 1.12 -8.19 23.76
N PHE A 78 1.24 -6.86 23.70
CA PHE A 78 1.30 -6.13 22.45
C PHE A 78 2.71 -6.09 21.89
N VAL A 79 2.82 -6.37 20.60
CA VAL A 79 4.04 -6.20 19.81
C VAL A 79 3.75 -5.28 18.62
N HIS A 80 4.53 -4.22 18.49
CA HIS A 80 4.49 -3.42 17.28
C HIS A 80 5.06 -4.22 16.10
N CYS A 81 4.34 -4.25 14.99
CA CYS A 81 4.73 -5.01 13.79
C CYS A 81 6.14 -4.62 13.31
N PHE A 82 7.09 -5.53 13.39
CA PHE A 82 8.48 -5.28 12.98
C PHE A 82 8.61 -4.95 11.49
N ALA A 83 7.78 -5.55 10.63
CA ALA A 83 7.77 -5.22 9.22
C ALA A 83 7.35 -3.74 9.00
N HIS A 84 6.40 -3.25 9.78
CA HIS A 84 6.02 -1.84 9.74
C HIS A 84 7.13 -0.93 10.27
N GLN A 85 7.77 -1.30 11.38
CA GLN A 85 8.90 -0.55 11.93
C GLN A 85 10.05 -0.47 10.93
N LEU A 86 10.38 -1.58 10.26
CA LEU A 86 11.40 -1.60 9.22
C LEU A 86 11.04 -0.65 8.07
N GLN A 87 9.79 -0.64 7.63
CA GLN A 87 9.34 0.29 6.59
C GLN A 87 9.51 1.75 7.02
N LEU A 88 9.18 2.10 8.26
CA LEU A 88 9.37 3.46 8.77
C LEU A 88 10.86 3.85 8.81
N VAL A 89 11.74 2.93 9.23
CA VAL A 89 13.18 3.16 9.23
C VAL A 89 13.69 3.41 7.80
N VAL A 90 13.29 2.59 6.84
CA VAL A 90 13.70 2.75 5.43
C VAL A 90 13.24 4.09 4.87
N VAL A 91 12.00 4.51 5.17
CA VAL A 91 11.48 5.85 4.79
C VAL A 91 12.36 6.96 5.41
N THR A 92 12.65 6.85 6.71
CA THR A 92 13.48 7.86 7.41
C THR A 92 14.88 7.94 6.82
N VAL A 93 15.53 6.81 6.56
CA VAL A 93 16.87 6.79 5.94
C VAL A 93 16.85 7.39 4.54
N ALA A 94 15.83 7.07 3.74
CA ALA A 94 15.68 7.66 2.41
C ALA A 94 15.52 9.19 2.45
N GLN A 95 14.81 9.71 3.43
CA GLN A 95 14.63 11.15 3.65
C GLN A 95 15.91 11.87 4.11
N CYS A 96 16.89 11.15 4.66
CA CYS A 96 18.18 11.75 5.00
C CYS A 96 19.03 12.16 3.77
N CYS A 97 18.73 11.63 2.58
CA CYS A 97 19.37 12.04 1.34
C CYS A 97 18.46 13.01 0.58
N PRO A 98 18.84 14.31 0.43
CA PRO A 98 17.97 15.32 -0.18
C PRO A 98 17.48 14.94 -1.58
N VAL A 99 18.38 14.41 -2.43
CA VAL A 99 18.02 14.00 -3.79
C VAL A 99 16.96 12.90 -3.82
N ILE A 100 17.06 11.94 -2.89
CA ILE A 100 16.08 10.86 -2.77
C ILE A 100 14.77 11.39 -2.18
N ALA A 101 14.84 12.26 -1.17
CA ALA A 101 13.67 12.90 -0.58
C ALA A 101 12.89 13.71 -1.63
N ASP A 102 13.56 14.53 -2.40
CA ASP A 102 12.98 15.33 -3.48
C ASP A 102 12.33 14.43 -4.56
N PHE A 103 13.03 13.38 -4.98
CA PHE A 103 12.48 12.41 -5.91
C PHE A 103 11.15 11.81 -5.42
N PHE A 104 11.10 11.36 -4.17
CA PHE A 104 9.87 10.79 -3.60
C PHE A 104 8.78 11.83 -3.30
N ASN A 105 9.14 13.11 -3.18
CA ASN A 105 8.17 14.20 -3.11
C ASN A 105 7.56 14.49 -4.50
N TYR A 106 8.36 14.45 -5.56
CA TYR A 106 7.88 14.70 -6.94
C TYR A 106 7.10 13.52 -7.52
N LEU A 107 7.44 12.29 -7.17
CA LEU A 107 6.79 11.09 -7.71
C LEU A 107 5.26 11.08 -7.57
N PRO A 108 4.67 11.37 -6.39
CA PRO A 108 3.22 11.48 -6.24
C PRO A 108 2.60 12.63 -7.04
N LEU A 109 3.33 13.73 -7.23
CA LEU A 109 2.87 14.87 -8.02
C LEU A 109 2.76 14.49 -9.50
N ILE A 110 3.77 13.82 -10.05
CA ILE A 110 3.77 13.30 -11.42
C ILE A 110 2.59 12.35 -11.63
N VAL A 111 2.44 11.36 -10.76
CA VAL A 111 1.33 10.39 -10.83
C VAL A 111 -0.03 11.08 -10.76
N THR A 112 -0.16 12.12 -9.92
CA THR A 112 -1.39 12.90 -9.80
C THR A 112 -1.64 13.71 -11.05
N GLN A 113 -0.64 14.40 -11.60
CA GLN A 113 -0.79 15.21 -12.79
C GLN A 113 -1.19 14.40 -14.03
N VAL A 114 -0.57 13.24 -14.20
CA VAL A 114 -0.88 12.35 -15.33
C VAL A 114 -2.24 11.66 -15.15
N GLY A 115 -2.61 11.30 -13.91
CA GLY A 115 -3.83 10.55 -13.61
C GLY A 115 -5.06 11.38 -13.25
N SER A 116 -4.94 12.72 -13.07
CA SER A 116 -6.03 13.59 -12.58
C SER A 116 -7.12 13.90 -13.61
N SER A 117 -6.85 13.67 -14.89
CA SER A 117 -7.80 13.94 -15.99
C SER A 117 -8.00 12.67 -16.81
N CYS A 118 -9.26 12.37 -17.16
CA CYS A 118 -9.59 11.26 -18.06
C CYS A 118 -8.85 11.41 -19.40
N LYS A 119 -8.82 12.63 -19.98
CA LYS A 119 -8.10 12.93 -21.22
C LYS A 119 -6.62 12.56 -21.14
N ARG A 120 -5.94 12.93 -20.03
CA ARG A 120 -4.51 12.64 -19.84
C ARG A 120 -4.27 11.14 -19.60
N LYS A 121 -5.15 10.49 -18.85
CA LYS A 121 -5.08 9.05 -18.63
C LYS A 121 -5.24 8.27 -19.93
N ASP A 122 -6.19 8.65 -20.78
CA ASP A 122 -6.42 8.04 -22.08
C ASP A 122 -5.21 8.27 -23.00
N ALA A 123 -4.65 9.48 -23.00
CA ALA A 123 -3.43 9.80 -23.73
C ALA A 123 -2.24 8.96 -23.27
N LEU A 124 -2.07 8.76 -21.93
CA LEU A 124 -1.03 7.90 -21.36
C LEU A 124 -1.15 6.47 -21.86
N LEU A 125 -2.36 5.90 -21.81
CA LEU A 125 -2.60 4.52 -22.23
C LEU A 125 -2.38 4.35 -23.73
N ALA A 126 -2.83 5.30 -24.55
CA ALA A 126 -2.60 5.27 -25.99
C ALA A 126 -1.10 5.31 -26.32
N LYS A 127 -0.36 6.28 -25.75
CA LYS A 127 1.10 6.40 -25.95
C LYS A 127 1.87 5.17 -25.46
N HIS A 128 1.48 4.64 -24.31
CA HIS A 128 2.11 3.41 -23.80
C HIS A 128 1.87 2.22 -24.74
N LYS A 129 0.67 2.08 -25.29
CA LYS A 129 0.35 1.05 -26.27
C LYS A 129 1.20 1.19 -27.55
N ASP A 130 1.32 2.40 -28.06
CA ASP A 130 2.14 2.67 -29.26
C ASP A 130 3.61 2.32 -29.02
N ASN A 131 4.18 2.70 -27.85
CA ASN A 131 5.53 2.35 -27.46
C ASN A 131 5.73 0.82 -27.33
N LEU A 132 4.74 0.09 -26.81
CA LEU A 132 4.81 -1.37 -26.73
C LEU A 132 4.81 -2.02 -28.12
N ILE A 133 3.98 -1.52 -29.05
CA ILE A 133 3.94 -2.01 -30.43
C ILE A 133 5.31 -1.80 -31.08
N GLU A 134 5.87 -0.59 -30.99
CA GLU A 134 7.20 -0.31 -31.53
C GLU A 134 8.31 -1.21 -30.92
N MET A 135 8.25 -1.44 -29.60
CA MET A 135 9.20 -2.36 -28.94
C MET A 135 9.04 -3.80 -29.41
N MET A 136 7.83 -4.25 -29.71
CA MET A 136 7.56 -5.58 -30.26
C MET A 136 8.05 -5.71 -31.71
N GLU A 137 7.80 -4.72 -32.55
CA GLU A 137 8.26 -4.66 -33.93
C GLU A 137 9.79 -4.66 -34.02
N ASN A 138 10.46 -4.01 -33.08
CA ASN A 138 11.92 -4.00 -32.97
C ASN A 138 12.50 -5.23 -32.25
N CYS A 139 11.70 -6.28 -32.01
CA CYS A 139 12.10 -7.54 -31.34
C CYS A 139 12.74 -7.35 -29.96
N LYS A 140 12.50 -6.22 -29.28
CA LYS A 140 13.04 -5.91 -27.94
C LYS A 140 12.29 -6.62 -26.82
N ILE A 141 11.01 -6.98 -27.05
CA ILE A 141 10.16 -7.74 -26.12
C ILE A 141 9.40 -8.82 -26.89
N SER A 142 9.22 -10.00 -26.28
CA SER A 142 8.38 -11.06 -26.83
C SER A 142 6.96 -10.95 -26.25
N SER A 143 5.96 -11.17 -27.10
CA SER A 143 4.56 -11.27 -26.66
C SER A 143 4.39 -12.51 -25.78
N ARG A 144 4.12 -12.30 -24.48
CA ARG A 144 3.65 -13.37 -23.58
C ARG A 144 2.15 -13.24 -23.42
N THR A 145 1.41 -14.27 -23.77
CA THR A 145 -0.03 -14.38 -23.55
C THR A 145 -0.39 -14.16 -22.08
N GLY A 146 -1.23 -13.17 -21.78
CA GLY A 146 -1.85 -13.00 -20.48
C GLY A 146 -1.37 -11.83 -19.60
N LEU A 147 -0.42 -11.00 -20.07
CA LEU A 147 0.17 -9.91 -19.24
C LEU A 147 -0.34 -8.49 -19.54
N HIS A 148 -1.34 -8.32 -20.39
CA HIS A 148 -1.89 -6.99 -20.72
C HIS A 148 -3.17 -6.69 -19.92
N GLN A 149 -3.07 -6.69 -18.59
CA GLN A 149 -4.06 -5.98 -17.77
C GLN A 149 -3.75 -4.49 -17.83
N GLU A 150 -4.79 -3.66 -18.00
CA GLU A 150 -4.67 -2.20 -17.90
C GLU A 150 -3.98 -1.84 -16.58
N THR A 151 -2.75 -1.37 -16.69
CA THR A 151 -1.95 -0.99 -15.53
C THR A 151 -2.25 0.46 -15.19
N ASN A 152 -3.10 0.68 -14.21
CA ASN A 152 -3.32 2.02 -13.67
C ASN A 152 -2.17 2.41 -12.75
N GLN A 153 -1.65 3.64 -12.94
CA GLN A 153 -0.70 4.21 -12.00
C GLN A 153 -1.38 4.43 -10.64
N ALA A 154 -0.91 3.70 -9.61
CA ALA A 154 -1.37 3.88 -8.24
C ALA A 154 -0.47 4.91 -7.53
N ARG A 155 -1.11 5.83 -6.79
CA ARG A 155 -0.39 6.80 -5.97
C ARG A 155 0.36 6.08 -4.85
N PRO A 156 1.65 6.36 -4.62
CA PRO A 156 2.39 5.76 -3.53
C PRO A 156 1.85 6.23 -2.18
N GLY A 157 1.71 5.29 -1.24
CA GLY A 157 1.35 5.61 0.14
C GLY A 157 2.56 6.09 0.94
N ALA A 158 2.39 7.12 1.77
CA ALA A 158 3.48 7.76 2.51
C ALA A 158 4.25 6.82 3.46
N THR A 159 3.61 5.74 3.94
CA THR A 159 4.17 4.84 4.96
C THR A 159 4.46 3.42 4.48
N ARG A 160 4.17 3.10 3.20
CA ARG A 160 4.31 1.74 2.66
C ARG A 160 5.24 1.71 1.46
N TRP A 161 6.49 1.39 1.68
CA TRP A 161 7.51 1.30 0.62
C TRP A 161 7.17 0.30 -0.50
N GLY A 162 6.44 -0.76 -0.20
CA GLY A 162 5.93 -1.66 -1.24
C GLY A 162 5.04 -0.98 -2.28
N SER A 163 4.33 0.10 -1.90
CA SER A 163 3.56 0.91 -2.85
C SER A 163 4.47 1.77 -3.74
N HIS A 164 5.59 2.28 -3.21
CA HIS A 164 6.58 3.02 -3.99
C HIS A 164 7.24 2.13 -5.06
N LEU A 165 7.63 0.91 -4.71
CA LEU A 165 8.21 -0.02 -5.68
C LEU A 165 7.25 -0.27 -6.86
N ARG A 166 5.97 -0.52 -6.59
CA ARG A 166 4.98 -0.71 -7.66
C ARG A 166 4.86 0.55 -8.53
N THR A 167 4.76 1.72 -7.92
CA THR A 167 4.69 3.00 -8.65
C THR A 167 5.93 3.21 -9.50
N LEU A 168 7.13 2.92 -8.98
CA LEU A 168 8.39 3.03 -9.70
C LEU A 168 8.48 2.05 -10.88
N LEU A 169 8.07 0.80 -10.69
CA LEU A 169 8.02 -0.18 -11.78
C LEU A 169 7.07 0.26 -12.89
N HIS A 170 5.87 0.74 -12.54
CA HIS A 170 4.94 1.28 -13.54
C HIS A 170 5.49 2.54 -14.22
N MET A 171 6.08 3.46 -13.46
CA MET A 171 6.72 4.65 -14.01
C MET A 171 7.84 4.27 -14.99
N TYR A 172 8.68 3.30 -14.62
CA TYR A 172 9.78 2.82 -15.46
C TYR A 172 9.26 2.21 -16.77
N THR A 173 8.24 1.35 -16.70
CA THR A 173 7.68 0.69 -17.90
C THR A 173 6.93 1.66 -18.81
N MET A 174 6.38 2.76 -18.25
CA MET A 174 5.60 3.75 -18.99
C MET A 174 6.35 5.08 -19.18
N TRP A 175 7.67 5.11 -18.93
CA TRP A 175 8.43 6.35 -18.82
C TRP A 175 8.26 7.29 -20.02
N ASN A 176 8.43 6.79 -21.25
CA ASN A 176 8.28 7.61 -22.45
C ASN A 176 6.88 8.20 -22.57
N ALA A 177 5.85 7.39 -22.32
CA ALA A 177 4.46 7.84 -22.35
C ALA A 177 4.17 8.89 -21.26
N VAL A 178 4.76 8.76 -20.08
CA VAL A 178 4.64 9.73 -18.98
C VAL A 178 5.29 11.07 -19.38
N VAL A 179 6.48 11.04 -19.97
CA VAL A 179 7.16 12.25 -20.46
C VAL A 179 6.35 12.96 -21.52
N ASP A 180 5.82 12.24 -22.50
CA ASP A 180 4.96 12.80 -23.57
C ASP A 180 3.71 13.48 -23.00
N VAL A 181 3.04 12.84 -22.03
CA VAL A 181 1.85 13.43 -21.40
C VAL A 181 2.20 14.65 -20.55
N LEU A 182 3.35 14.66 -19.88
CA LEU A 182 3.80 15.84 -19.13
C LEU A 182 4.13 17.00 -20.06
N ALA A 183 4.70 16.75 -21.26
CA ALA A 183 4.91 17.78 -22.27
C ALA A 183 3.59 18.44 -22.70
N ILE A 184 2.54 17.65 -22.94
CA ILE A 184 1.20 18.16 -23.24
C ILE A 184 0.69 19.06 -22.09
N VAL A 185 0.90 18.66 -20.84
CA VAL A 185 0.46 19.47 -19.67
C VAL A 185 1.17 20.82 -19.63
N VAL A 186 2.47 20.85 -19.98
CA VAL A 186 3.25 22.09 -20.01
C VAL A 186 2.77 23.01 -21.14
N ASP A 187 2.45 22.47 -22.31
CA ASP A 187 1.98 23.24 -23.45
C ASP A 187 0.57 23.80 -23.19
N ASP A 188 -0.35 22.98 -22.67
CA ASP A 188 -1.69 23.44 -22.23
C ASP A 188 -1.58 24.61 -21.22
N ALA A 189 -0.63 24.52 -20.26
CA ALA A 189 -0.44 25.57 -19.26
C ALA A 189 0.11 26.88 -19.85
N ARG A 190 0.97 26.81 -20.87
CA ARG A 190 1.53 27.99 -21.55
C ARG A 190 0.48 28.72 -22.38
N GLU A 191 -0.43 27.99 -23.04
CA GLU A 191 -1.53 28.58 -23.81
C GLU A 191 -2.49 29.36 -22.91
N HIS A 192 -2.79 28.84 -21.71
CA HIS A 192 -3.64 29.52 -20.74
C HIS A 192 -3.02 30.75 -20.08
N THR A 193 -1.69 30.88 -20.05
CA THR A 193 -0.99 32.05 -19.49
C THR A 193 -0.77 33.17 -20.52
N SER A 194 -1.01 32.90 -21.78
CA SER A 194 -0.82 33.83 -22.88
C SER A 194 -2.13 34.55 -23.33
N GLN A 195 -3.23 34.27 -22.64
CA GLN A 195 -4.54 34.92 -22.76
C GLN A 195 -4.81 35.83 -21.57
#